data_7f5c06c3f3ba136166d84e2969149f8b
#
_entry.id   7f5c06c3f3ba136166d84e2969149f8b
#
_cell.length_a   1.000
_cell.length_b   1.000
_cell.length_c   1.000
_cell.angle_alpha   90.00
_cell.angle_beta   90.00
_cell.angle_gamma   90.00
#
_symmetry.space_group_name_H-M   'P 1'
#
loop_
_entity.id
_entity.type
_entity.pdbx_description
1 polymer ?
#
loop_
_entity_poly.entity_id
_entity_poly.type
_entity_poly.pdbx_seq_one_letter_code
_entity_poly.pdbx_strand_id
1 'polypeptide(L)'
;MKNKSIYPWVVVGLLWIVALLNYMDRQMLSTMQEAMKVDIVELNKAEAFGALMAIFLWIYGFMSPVAGIIADRVNRKWLVVGSLFVWSAVTFLMGYAHDFHELYWLRAIMGVSEALYIPSALSLIADWHEGKSRSLAVGVHMTGLYVGQAIGGFGACLLYTSPSPRDA
;
A
#
# COMPACT_ATOMS: atom_id res chain seq x y z
N MET A 1 35.19 15.33 -11.01
CA MET A 1 34.38 14.11 -10.99
C MET A 1 33.56 14.15 -9.69
N LYS A 2 32.23 14.49 -9.76
CA LYS A 2 31.34 14.43 -8.59
C LYS A 2 31.27 12.97 -8.14
N ASN A 3 31.69 12.67 -6.93
CA ASN A 3 31.44 11.38 -6.28
C ASN A 3 29.95 11.11 -6.39
N LYS A 4 29.56 10.14 -7.23
CA LYS A 4 28.17 9.73 -7.33
C LYS A 4 27.85 9.00 -6.02
N SER A 5 27.30 9.73 -5.07
CA SER A 5 26.84 9.16 -3.81
C SER A 5 25.88 8.01 -4.12
N ILE A 6 26.14 6.84 -3.57
CA ILE A 6 25.26 5.65 -3.71
C ILE A 6 23.96 5.87 -2.92
N TYR A 7 23.98 6.78 -1.95
CA TYR A 7 22.85 7.06 -1.04
C TYR A 7 21.51 7.33 -1.75
N PRO A 8 21.40 8.15 -2.83
CA PRO A 8 20.13 8.34 -3.53
C PRO A 8 19.53 7.04 -4.09
N TRP A 9 20.37 6.16 -4.60
CA TRP A 9 19.91 4.85 -5.12
C TRP A 9 19.51 3.87 -4.02
N VAL A 10 20.15 3.95 -2.86
CA VAL A 10 19.72 3.19 -1.67
C VAL A 10 18.33 3.64 -1.24
N VAL A 11 18.04 4.94 -1.24
CA VAL A 11 16.71 5.48 -0.94
C VAL A 11 15.68 4.97 -1.95
N VAL A 12 15.99 4.97 -3.26
CA VAL A 12 15.10 4.40 -4.28
C VAL A 12 14.84 2.91 -4.05
N GLY A 13 15.88 2.14 -3.70
CA GLY A 13 15.75 0.72 -3.39
C GLY A 13 14.86 0.46 -2.17
N LEU A 14 15.00 1.24 -1.10
CA LEU A 14 14.12 1.14 0.07
C LEU A 14 12.67 1.51 -0.28
N LEU A 15 12.46 2.59 -1.02
CA LEU A 15 11.12 2.98 -1.48
C LEU A 15 10.52 1.95 -2.44
N TRP A 16 11.34 1.26 -3.22
CA TRP A 16 10.90 0.16 -4.09
C TRP A 16 10.35 -1.01 -3.26
N ILE A 17 11.07 -1.43 -2.21
CA ILE A 17 10.61 -2.49 -1.29
C ILE A 17 9.29 -2.08 -0.63
N VAL A 18 9.19 -0.84 -0.16
CA VAL A 18 7.96 -0.31 0.45
C VAL A 18 6.80 -0.34 -0.53
N ALA A 19 7.01 0.12 -1.77
CA ALA A 19 5.99 0.10 -2.81
C ALA A 19 5.53 -1.32 -3.13
N LEU A 20 6.47 -2.27 -3.22
CA LEU A 20 6.17 -3.67 -3.43
C LEU A 20 5.28 -4.24 -2.33
N LEU A 21 5.67 -4.04 -1.07
CA LEU A 21 4.91 -4.55 0.09
C LEU A 21 3.52 -3.90 0.18
N ASN A 22 3.42 -2.60 -0.05
CA ASN A 22 2.15 -1.87 -0.01
C ASN A 22 1.15 -2.39 -1.06
N TYR A 23 1.60 -2.57 -2.30
CA TYR A 23 0.72 -3.07 -3.37
C TYR A 23 0.43 -4.56 -3.26
N MET A 24 1.36 -5.35 -2.72
CA MET A 24 1.11 -6.74 -2.37
C MET A 24 0.01 -6.87 -1.32
N ASP A 25 0.08 -6.09 -0.24
CA ASP A 25 -0.92 -6.06 0.83
C ASP A 25 -2.31 -5.65 0.30
N ARG A 26 -2.36 -4.62 -0.54
CA ARG A 26 -3.59 -4.17 -1.20
C ARG A 26 -4.24 -5.28 -2.03
N GLN A 27 -3.45 -6.04 -2.75
CA GLN A 27 -3.92 -7.15 -3.57
C GLN A 27 -4.36 -8.34 -2.73
N MET A 28 -3.64 -8.64 -1.65
CA MET A 28 -3.97 -9.75 -0.75
C MET A 28 -5.36 -9.62 -0.13
N LEU A 29 -5.82 -8.43 0.21
CA LEU A 29 -7.15 -8.25 0.79
C LEU A 29 -8.26 -8.72 -0.15
N SER A 30 -8.18 -8.41 -1.45
CA SER A 30 -9.16 -8.86 -2.42
C SER A 30 -9.18 -10.39 -2.59
N THR A 31 -8.04 -11.01 -2.37
CA THR A 31 -7.86 -12.45 -2.51
C THR A 31 -8.22 -13.22 -1.24
N MET A 32 -8.09 -12.58 -0.07
CA MET A 32 -8.50 -13.14 1.21
C MET A 32 -10.01 -13.01 1.48
N GLN A 33 -10.78 -12.47 0.54
CA GLN A 33 -12.22 -12.24 0.70
C GLN A 33 -12.96 -13.49 1.20
N GLU A 34 -12.70 -14.65 0.61
CA GLU A 34 -13.40 -15.89 0.99
C GLU A 34 -13.02 -16.35 2.42
N ALA A 35 -11.76 -16.17 2.82
CA ALA A 35 -11.35 -16.47 4.18
C ALA A 35 -11.99 -15.51 5.20
N MET A 36 -12.07 -14.22 4.87
CA MET A 36 -12.66 -13.21 5.74
C MET A 36 -14.18 -13.39 5.94
N LYS A 37 -14.89 -13.97 4.96
CA LYS A 37 -16.32 -14.28 5.07
C LYS A 37 -16.64 -15.32 6.16
N VAL A 38 -15.67 -16.14 6.51
CA VAL A 38 -15.81 -17.15 7.57
C VAL A 38 -15.82 -16.47 8.93
N ASP A 39 -14.99 -15.46 9.12
CA ASP A 39 -14.84 -14.77 10.41
C ASP A 39 -15.83 -13.61 10.56
N ILE A 40 -16.14 -12.90 9.47
CA ILE A 40 -17.03 -11.74 9.44
C ILE A 40 -18.22 -12.05 8.53
N VAL A 41 -19.33 -12.48 9.12
CA VAL A 41 -20.54 -12.96 8.40
C VAL A 41 -21.15 -11.88 7.49
N GLU A 42 -21.03 -10.60 7.85
CA GLU A 42 -21.52 -9.47 7.06
C GLU A 42 -20.88 -9.40 5.67
N LEU A 43 -19.63 -9.87 5.52
CA LEU A 43 -18.90 -9.87 4.24
C LEU A 43 -19.46 -10.89 3.22
N ASN A 44 -20.40 -11.75 3.63
CA ASN A 44 -21.12 -12.61 2.70
C ASN A 44 -22.05 -11.80 1.76
N LYS A 45 -22.42 -10.58 2.16
CA LYS A 45 -23.16 -9.67 1.29
C LYS A 45 -22.17 -8.97 0.35
N ALA A 46 -22.38 -9.11 -0.96
CA ALA A 46 -21.53 -8.45 -1.97
C ALA A 46 -21.45 -6.92 -1.77
N GLU A 47 -22.53 -6.32 -1.28
CA GLU A 47 -22.61 -4.90 -0.96
C GLU A 47 -21.65 -4.49 0.15
N ALA A 48 -21.49 -5.30 1.20
CA ALA A 48 -20.61 -5.04 2.33
C ALA A 48 -19.13 -5.08 1.88
N PHE A 49 -18.75 -6.10 1.11
CA PHE A 49 -17.39 -6.16 0.57
C PHE A 49 -17.12 -5.02 -0.43
N GLY A 50 -18.08 -4.69 -1.29
CA GLY A 50 -18.02 -3.54 -2.18
C GLY A 50 -17.84 -2.22 -1.42
N ALA A 51 -18.57 -2.02 -0.32
CA ALA A 51 -18.43 -0.84 0.53
C ALA A 51 -17.03 -0.76 1.19
N LEU A 52 -16.46 -1.90 1.60
CA LEU A 52 -15.13 -1.98 2.17
C LEU A 52 -14.03 -1.58 1.16
N MET A 53 -14.18 -1.97 -0.11
CA MET A 53 -13.29 -1.55 -1.18
C MET A 53 -13.51 -0.08 -1.54
N ALA A 54 -14.76 0.35 -1.61
CA ALA A 54 -15.14 1.71 -2.00
C ALA A 54 -14.65 2.75 -0.99
N ILE A 55 -14.79 2.53 0.31
CA ILE A 55 -14.38 3.52 1.33
C ILE A 55 -12.90 3.84 1.22
N PHE A 56 -12.07 2.82 1.01
CA PHE A 56 -10.64 3.02 0.80
C PHE A 56 -10.36 3.90 -0.42
N LEU A 57 -10.98 3.61 -1.58
CA LEU A 57 -10.79 4.35 -2.82
C LEU A 57 -11.30 5.79 -2.72
N TRP A 58 -12.45 6.00 -2.08
CA TRP A 58 -13.01 7.34 -1.86
C TRP A 58 -12.09 8.19 -0.99
N ILE A 59 -11.69 7.66 0.17
CA ILE A 59 -10.77 8.38 1.07
C ILE A 59 -9.44 8.65 0.39
N TYR A 60 -8.86 7.65 -0.28
CA TYR A 60 -7.62 7.81 -1.04
C TYR A 60 -7.75 8.91 -2.11
N GLY A 61 -8.84 8.90 -2.89
CA GLY A 61 -9.09 9.88 -3.95
C GLY A 61 -9.25 11.30 -3.42
N PHE A 62 -10.05 11.49 -2.36
CA PHE A 62 -10.25 12.81 -1.75
C PHE A 62 -9.01 13.33 -1.01
N MET A 63 -8.25 12.44 -0.37
CA MET A 63 -7.04 12.81 0.35
C MET A 63 -5.84 13.05 -0.56
N SER A 64 -5.82 12.51 -1.78
CA SER A 64 -4.68 12.61 -2.69
C SER A 64 -4.28 14.06 -3.04
N PRO A 65 -5.21 14.99 -3.40
CA PRO A 65 -4.86 16.40 -3.60
C PRO A 65 -4.35 17.07 -2.32
N VAL A 66 -4.96 16.77 -1.18
CA VAL A 66 -4.57 17.30 0.13
C VAL A 66 -3.16 16.81 0.50
N ALA A 67 -2.89 15.54 0.25
CA ALA A 67 -1.59 14.91 0.48
C ALA A 67 -0.48 15.57 -0.34
N GLY A 68 -0.75 15.97 -1.60
CA GLY A 68 0.17 16.74 -2.41
C GLY A 68 0.55 18.07 -1.76
N ILE A 69 -0.44 18.83 -1.29
CA ILE A 69 -0.22 20.11 -0.61
C ILE A 69 0.56 19.94 0.69
N ILE A 70 0.29 18.88 1.46
CA ILE A 70 1.01 18.54 2.69
C ILE A 70 2.46 18.16 2.37
N ALA A 71 2.68 17.34 1.35
CA ALA A 71 4.01 16.89 0.92
C ALA A 71 4.92 18.06 0.48
N ASP A 72 4.33 19.15 -0.01
CA ASP A 72 5.08 20.36 -0.38
C ASP A 72 5.46 21.24 0.82
N ARG A 73 4.75 21.12 1.94
CA ARG A 73 4.94 21.98 3.13
C ARG A 73 5.67 21.30 4.28
N VAL A 74 5.65 19.98 4.32
CA VAL A 74 6.22 19.18 5.43
C VAL A 74 7.46 18.43 4.95
N ASN A 75 8.33 18.07 5.88
CA ASN A 75 9.50 17.26 5.56
C ASN A 75 9.07 15.88 5.02
N ARG A 76 9.34 15.65 3.73
CA ARG A 76 8.93 14.47 2.95
C ARG A 76 9.37 13.15 3.59
N LYS A 77 10.56 13.13 4.20
CA LYS A 77 11.07 11.95 4.90
C LYS A 77 10.14 11.54 6.06
N TRP A 78 9.72 12.50 6.88
CA TRP A 78 8.84 12.22 8.01
C TRP A 78 7.42 11.84 7.56
N LEU A 79 6.95 12.39 6.44
CA LEU A 79 5.68 11.99 5.83
C LEU A 79 5.72 10.53 5.37
N VAL A 80 6.78 10.12 4.67
CA VAL A 80 6.95 8.71 4.26
C VAL A 80 7.01 7.79 5.47
N VAL A 81 7.85 8.10 6.47
CA VAL A 81 7.97 7.28 7.68
C VAL A 81 6.66 7.20 8.46
N GLY A 82 5.99 8.35 8.64
CA GLY A 82 4.70 8.42 9.35
C GLY A 82 3.59 7.65 8.62
N SER A 83 3.49 7.78 7.31
CA SER A 83 2.51 7.03 6.52
C SER A 83 2.74 5.52 6.60
N LEU A 84 4.00 5.08 6.54
CA LEU A 84 4.36 3.67 6.71
C LEU A 84 4.03 3.13 8.09
N PHE A 85 4.30 3.93 9.13
CA PHE A 85 3.98 3.54 10.50
C PHE A 85 2.47 3.36 10.68
N VAL A 86 1.67 4.33 10.22
CA VAL A 86 0.20 4.24 10.30
C VAL A 86 -0.31 3.06 9.48
N TRP A 87 0.19 2.88 8.26
CA TRP A 87 -0.19 1.74 7.42
C TRP A 87 0.11 0.41 8.08
N SER A 88 1.33 0.22 8.62
CA SER A 88 1.71 -1.02 9.30
C SER A 88 0.86 -1.28 10.54
N ALA A 89 0.58 -0.25 11.34
CA ALA A 89 -0.27 -0.37 12.52
C ALA A 89 -1.71 -0.75 12.14
N VAL A 90 -2.26 -0.13 11.11
CA VAL A 90 -3.61 -0.42 10.61
C VAL A 90 -3.70 -1.83 10.04
N THR A 91 -2.74 -2.25 9.23
CA THR A 91 -2.68 -3.62 8.70
C THR A 91 -2.62 -4.65 9.83
N PHE A 92 -1.81 -4.38 10.85
CA PHE A 92 -1.75 -5.24 12.03
C PHE A 92 -3.11 -5.31 12.78
N LEU A 93 -3.76 -4.18 13.00
CA LEU A 93 -5.08 -4.12 13.65
C LEU A 93 -6.17 -4.79 12.82
N MET A 94 -6.11 -4.73 11.49
CA MET A 94 -7.06 -5.42 10.62
C MET A 94 -7.02 -6.95 10.82
N GLY A 95 -5.85 -7.51 11.17
CA GLY A 95 -5.73 -8.94 11.50
C GLY A 95 -6.46 -9.35 12.80
N TYR A 96 -6.86 -8.39 13.62
CA TYR A 96 -7.63 -8.60 14.86
C TYR A 96 -9.07 -8.09 14.78
N ALA A 97 -9.48 -7.57 13.62
CA ALA A 97 -10.84 -7.09 13.45
C ALA A 97 -11.83 -8.26 13.42
N HIS A 98 -12.85 -8.19 14.26
CA HIS A 98 -13.91 -9.20 14.38
C HIS A 98 -15.27 -8.70 13.86
N ASP A 99 -15.39 -7.42 13.53
CA ASP A 99 -16.61 -6.78 13.08
C ASP A 99 -16.37 -6.01 11.78
N PHE A 100 -17.41 -5.95 10.94
CA PHE A 100 -17.41 -5.17 9.69
C PHE A 100 -17.12 -3.68 9.93
N HIS A 101 -17.67 -3.08 10.99
CA HIS A 101 -17.45 -1.67 11.32
C HIS A 101 -16.00 -1.36 11.67
N GLU A 102 -15.34 -2.23 12.42
CA GLU A 102 -13.90 -2.07 12.74
C GLU A 102 -13.07 -2.11 11.45
N LEU A 103 -13.32 -3.12 10.62
CA LEU A 103 -12.62 -3.28 9.36
C LEU A 103 -12.84 -2.10 8.41
N TYR A 104 -14.07 -1.58 8.36
CA TYR A 104 -14.44 -0.42 7.53
C TYR A 104 -13.68 0.85 7.93
N TRP A 105 -13.60 1.16 9.22
CA TRP A 105 -12.86 2.32 9.69
C TRP A 105 -11.35 2.17 9.56
N LEU A 106 -10.82 0.98 9.78
CA LEU A 106 -9.40 0.70 9.55
C LEU A 106 -9.05 0.89 8.07
N ARG A 107 -9.91 0.47 7.14
CA ARG A 107 -9.73 0.73 5.71
C ARG A 107 -9.79 2.20 5.35
N ALA A 108 -10.65 2.98 6.00
CA ALA A 108 -10.69 4.43 5.82
C ALA A 108 -9.37 5.10 6.25
N ILE A 109 -8.85 4.73 7.42
CA ILE A 109 -7.57 5.25 7.93
C ILE A 109 -6.40 4.83 7.02
N MET A 110 -6.42 3.59 6.53
CA MET A 110 -5.44 3.11 5.55
C MET A 110 -5.44 3.97 4.28
N GLY A 111 -6.61 4.34 3.76
CA GLY A 111 -6.75 5.23 2.59
C GLY A 111 -6.08 6.59 2.80
N VAL A 112 -6.18 7.17 4.00
CA VAL A 112 -5.48 8.42 4.35
C VAL A 112 -3.96 8.23 4.34
N SER A 113 -3.47 7.18 4.99
CA SER A 113 -2.02 6.95 5.10
C SER A 113 -1.37 6.67 3.74
N GLU A 114 -2.04 5.90 2.90
CA GLU A 114 -1.54 5.58 1.56
C GLU A 114 -1.58 6.78 0.60
N ALA A 115 -2.59 7.66 0.73
CA ALA A 115 -2.65 8.88 -0.07
C ALA A 115 -1.44 9.80 0.19
N LEU A 116 -0.89 9.80 1.40
CA LEU A 116 0.30 10.57 1.77
C LEU A 116 1.61 9.96 1.22
N TYR A 117 1.66 8.64 1.02
CA TYR A 117 2.89 7.95 0.65
C TYR A 117 3.36 8.29 -0.77
N ILE A 118 2.52 8.11 -1.79
CA ILE A 118 2.93 8.22 -3.20
C ILE A 118 3.51 9.61 -3.53
N PRO A 119 2.81 10.75 -3.27
CA PRO A 119 3.37 12.06 -3.59
C PRO A 119 4.63 12.35 -2.79
N SER A 120 4.72 11.92 -1.53
CA SER A 120 5.91 12.12 -0.70
C SER A 120 7.10 11.31 -1.19
N ALA A 121 6.91 10.05 -1.61
CA ALA A 121 7.96 9.20 -2.16
C ALA A 121 8.49 9.75 -3.49
N LEU A 122 7.60 10.15 -4.41
CA LEU A 122 8.00 10.73 -5.70
C LEU A 122 8.72 12.06 -5.53
N SER A 123 8.27 12.91 -4.61
CA SER A 123 8.94 14.17 -4.28
C SER A 123 10.32 13.91 -3.66
N LEU A 124 10.44 12.92 -2.77
CA LEU A 124 11.71 12.54 -2.17
C LEU A 124 12.72 12.03 -3.22
N ILE A 125 12.25 11.22 -4.18
CA ILE A 125 13.08 10.79 -5.31
C ILE A 125 13.53 11.98 -6.14
N ALA A 126 12.63 12.94 -6.39
CA ALA A 126 12.92 14.13 -7.18
C ALA A 126 13.96 15.06 -6.53
N ASP A 127 14.03 15.11 -5.20
CA ASP A 127 15.01 15.91 -4.46
C ASP A 127 16.45 15.40 -4.63
N TRP A 128 16.61 14.10 -4.83
CA TRP A 128 17.92 13.47 -4.91
C TRP A 128 18.38 13.14 -6.35
N HIS A 129 17.46 13.23 -7.31
CA HIS A 129 17.74 12.87 -8.70
C HIS A 129 17.35 13.99 -9.66
N GLU A 130 18.23 14.30 -10.62
CA GLU A 130 18.02 15.33 -11.63
C GLU A 130 18.05 14.76 -13.06
N GLY A 131 17.33 15.40 -13.98
CA GLY A 131 17.33 15.07 -15.40
C GLY A 131 16.98 13.60 -15.68
N LYS A 132 17.79 12.93 -16.50
CA LYS A 132 17.56 11.52 -16.89
C LYS A 132 17.61 10.54 -15.71
N SER A 133 18.39 10.85 -14.68
CA SER A 133 18.48 10.06 -13.46
C SER A 133 17.15 10.03 -12.69
N ARG A 134 16.41 11.14 -12.67
CA ARG A 134 15.09 11.24 -12.03
C ARG A 134 14.06 10.32 -12.69
N SER A 135 13.97 10.35 -14.02
CA SER A 135 13.04 9.50 -14.76
C SER A 135 13.32 8.01 -14.53
N LEU A 136 14.61 7.63 -14.52
CA LEU A 136 15.02 6.26 -14.24
C LEU A 136 14.66 5.85 -12.80
N ALA A 137 14.94 6.70 -11.81
CA ALA A 137 14.66 6.42 -10.40
C ALA A 137 13.14 6.26 -10.13
N VAL A 138 12.33 7.13 -10.74
CA VAL A 138 10.86 7.01 -10.70
C VAL A 138 10.40 5.73 -11.39
N GLY A 139 10.94 5.41 -12.58
CA GLY A 139 10.63 4.18 -13.29
C GLY A 139 10.94 2.93 -12.46
N VAL A 140 12.11 2.87 -11.82
CA VAL A 140 12.49 1.78 -10.92
C VAL A 140 11.49 1.69 -9.75
N HIS A 141 11.16 2.80 -9.10
CA HIS A 141 10.17 2.79 -8.02
C HIS A 141 8.81 2.25 -8.48
N MET A 142 8.32 2.65 -9.67
CA MET A 142 7.06 2.16 -10.23
C MET A 142 7.07 0.66 -10.54
N THR A 143 8.21 0.07 -10.89
CA THR A 143 8.28 -1.40 -11.06
C THR A 143 7.97 -2.14 -9.77
N GLY A 144 8.30 -1.57 -8.59
CA GLY A 144 7.96 -2.14 -7.29
C GLY A 144 6.45 -2.31 -7.10
N LEU A 145 5.65 -1.31 -7.54
CA LEU A 145 4.19 -1.38 -7.48
C LEU A 145 3.66 -2.57 -8.30
N TYR A 146 4.10 -2.69 -9.56
CA TYR A 146 3.62 -3.74 -10.47
C TYR A 146 4.07 -5.14 -10.03
N VAL A 147 5.30 -5.26 -9.54
CA VAL A 147 5.81 -6.53 -8.99
C VAL A 147 5.02 -6.91 -7.73
N GLY A 148 4.73 -5.95 -6.85
CA GLY A 148 3.89 -6.17 -5.67
C GLY A 148 2.48 -6.66 -6.02
N GLN A 149 1.83 -6.06 -7.02
CA GLN A 149 0.53 -6.51 -7.54
C GLN A 149 0.60 -7.94 -8.09
N ALA A 150 1.62 -8.22 -8.89
CA ALA A 150 1.80 -9.55 -9.48
C ALA A 150 1.99 -10.62 -8.38
N ILE A 151 2.90 -10.38 -7.43
CA ILE A 151 3.15 -11.32 -6.32
C ILE A 151 1.90 -11.50 -5.45
N GLY A 152 1.19 -10.41 -5.12
CA GLY A 152 -0.04 -10.48 -4.34
C GLY A 152 -1.15 -11.27 -5.03
N GLY A 153 -1.31 -11.11 -6.36
CA GLY A 153 -2.25 -11.86 -7.17
C GLY A 153 -1.88 -13.35 -7.30
N PHE A 154 -0.62 -13.66 -7.58
CA PHE A 154 -0.14 -15.05 -7.67
C PHE A 154 -0.14 -15.77 -6.32
N GLY A 155 0.24 -15.09 -5.22
CA GLY A 155 0.24 -15.65 -3.88
C GLY A 155 -1.15 -16.15 -3.46
N ALA A 156 -2.18 -15.43 -3.86
CA ALA A 156 -3.55 -15.85 -3.67
C ALA A 156 -3.91 -17.10 -4.47
N CYS A 157 -3.53 -17.15 -5.74
CA CYS A 157 -3.78 -18.34 -6.57
C CYS A 157 -3.13 -19.59 -5.96
N LEU A 158 -1.91 -19.48 -5.41
CA LEU A 158 -1.23 -20.57 -4.74
C LEU A 158 -1.93 -21.00 -3.44
N LEU A 159 -2.45 -20.06 -2.64
CA LEU A 159 -3.18 -20.37 -1.42
C LEU A 159 -4.49 -21.12 -1.70
N TYR A 160 -5.19 -20.80 -2.79
CA TYR A 160 -6.43 -21.47 -3.18
C TYR A 160 -6.22 -22.77 -3.93
N THR A 161 -5.06 -22.98 -4.56
CA THR A 161 -4.76 -24.24 -5.30
C THR A 161 -4.03 -25.27 -4.42
N SER A 162 -3.51 -24.88 -3.26
CA SER A 162 -2.93 -25.83 -2.29
C SER A 162 -4.07 -26.61 -1.63
N PRO A 163 -4.07 -27.96 -1.66
CA PRO A 163 -5.05 -28.75 -0.94
C PRO A 163 -5.00 -28.39 0.55
N SER A 164 -6.16 -28.02 1.09
CA SER A 164 -6.27 -27.72 2.52
C SER A 164 -5.86 -28.96 3.34
N PRO A 165 -5.12 -28.81 4.45
CA PRO A 165 -4.87 -29.93 5.37
C PRO A 165 -6.17 -30.56 5.93
N ARG A 166 -7.33 -29.98 5.67
CA ARG A 166 -8.66 -30.48 6.06
C ARG A 166 -9.27 -31.42 5.03
N ASP A 167 -8.65 -31.55 3.85
CA ASP A 167 -9.13 -32.41 2.74
C ASP A 167 -8.30 -33.71 2.64
N ALA A 168 -7.43 -33.97 3.65
CA ALA A 168 -6.59 -35.17 3.77
C ALA A 168 -7.10 -36.07 4.96
#